data_77a2445aa27b788e182286fedb82cc4c
#
_entry.id   77a2445aa27b788e182286fedb82cc4c
#
_cell.length_a   1.000
_cell.length_b   1.000
_cell.length_c   1.000
_cell.angle_alpha   90.00
_cell.angle_beta   90.00
_cell.angle_gamma   90.00
#
_symmetry.space_group_name_H-M   'P 1'
#
loop_
_entity.id
_entity.type
_entity.pdbx_description
1 polymer ?
#
loop_
_entity_poly.entity_id
_entity_poly.type
_entity_poly.pdbx_seq_one_letter_code
_entity_poly.pdbx_strand_id
1 'polypeptide(L)'
;AEKKYDIIVFGMPTNFHYGNGMGTNPIQMMQALSAQVIRHRRIMSDRCVFIVSSICDGYFHDERWPYLRELYDLFQHDYMNILPDMNRYGEYFATKEEYIRKYRFANAFHPFHGFSMMSCGHLAEEHTSAIYIVGAREPGIARSMGLKTRATFEEALADAMRKYTGPNPNI
;
A
#
# COMPACT_ATOMS: atom_id res chain seq x y z
N ALA A 1 -12.19 -5.02 29.24
CA ALA A 1 -12.11 -4.74 27.82
C ALA A 1 -10.66 -4.91 27.38
N GLU A 2 -10.41 -5.63 26.29
CA GLU A 2 -9.07 -5.71 25.69
C GLU A 2 -8.61 -4.31 25.30
N LYS A 3 -7.36 -3.99 25.64
CA LYS A 3 -6.75 -2.71 25.29
C LYS A 3 -6.52 -2.68 23.79
N LYS A 4 -7.13 -1.71 23.11
CA LYS A 4 -6.93 -1.50 21.66
C LYS A 4 -5.86 -0.44 21.41
N TYR A 5 -5.16 -0.58 20.28
CA TYR A 5 -4.11 0.36 19.84
C TYR A 5 -4.69 1.41 18.90
N ASP A 6 -4.37 2.66 19.18
CA ASP A 6 -4.73 3.81 18.36
C ASP A 6 -3.70 4.10 17.29
N ILE A 7 -2.44 3.70 17.51
CA ILE A 7 -1.36 3.82 16.55
C ILE A 7 -0.61 2.48 16.49
N ILE A 8 -0.33 2.00 15.29
CA ILE A 8 0.54 0.86 15.05
C ILE A 8 1.69 1.29 14.15
N VAL A 9 2.92 0.97 14.57
CA VAL A 9 4.13 1.36 13.86
C VAL A 9 4.73 0.16 13.14
N PHE A 10 5.08 0.34 11.87
CA PHE A 10 5.70 -0.69 11.03
C PHE A 10 7.00 -0.21 10.41
N GLY A 11 7.96 -1.13 10.25
CA GLY A 11 9.08 -0.97 9.33
C GLY A 11 8.79 -1.71 8.03
N MET A 12 8.92 -1.03 6.89
CA MET A 12 8.82 -1.67 5.59
C MET A 12 10.23 -1.86 5.02
N PRO A 13 10.72 -3.11 4.92
CA PRO A 13 12.04 -3.37 4.36
C PRO A 13 12.07 -3.04 2.87
N THR A 14 13.22 -2.59 2.39
CA THR A 14 13.45 -2.32 0.95
C THR A 14 13.18 -3.54 0.09
N ASN A 15 13.62 -4.70 0.55
CA ASN A 15 13.37 -5.98 -0.10
C ASN A 15 12.20 -6.68 0.57
N PHE A 16 11.10 -6.75 -0.11
CA PHE A 16 9.88 -7.35 0.40
C PHE A 16 9.26 -8.28 -0.66
N HIS A 17 8.79 -9.45 -0.24
CA HIS A 17 8.15 -10.53 -0.99
C HIS A 17 8.63 -10.76 -2.43
N TYR A 18 8.42 -9.84 -3.34
CA TYR A 18 8.52 -10.07 -4.77
C TYR A 18 9.79 -9.51 -5.42
N GLY A 19 10.81 -9.27 -4.64
CA GLY A 19 12.14 -8.90 -5.14
C GLY A 19 12.73 -7.63 -4.55
N ASN A 20 13.94 -7.32 -4.99
CA ASN A 20 14.67 -6.15 -4.55
C ASN A 20 13.92 -4.87 -4.90
N GLY A 21 13.85 -3.96 -3.94
CA GLY A 21 13.20 -2.65 -4.11
C GLY A 21 11.68 -2.67 -4.01
N MET A 22 11.03 -3.82 -4.09
CA MET A 22 9.56 -3.88 -4.10
C MET A 22 8.92 -3.44 -2.78
N GLY A 23 9.62 -3.50 -1.66
CA GLY A 23 9.14 -2.95 -0.37
C GLY A 23 9.03 -1.43 -0.34
N THR A 24 9.57 -0.73 -1.33
CA THR A 24 9.47 0.73 -1.48
C THR A 24 8.37 1.17 -2.46
N ASN A 25 7.73 0.20 -3.10
CA ASN A 25 6.62 0.43 -4.02
C ASN A 25 5.30 0.60 -3.25
N PRO A 26 4.52 1.66 -3.46
CA PRO A 26 3.31 1.92 -2.68
C PRO A 26 2.22 0.86 -2.86
N ILE A 27 2.11 0.20 -4.03
CA ILE A 27 1.16 -0.89 -4.26
C ILE A 27 1.49 -2.08 -3.36
N GLN A 28 2.77 -2.43 -3.28
CA GLN A 28 3.26 -3.51 -2.41
C GLN A 28 3.12 -3.16 -0.92
N MET A 29 3.41 -1.93 -0.56
CA MET A 29 3.21 -1.47 0.83
C MET A 29 1.76 -1.59 1.25
N MET A 30 0.82 -1.14 0.43
CA MET A 30 -0.60 -1.22 0.74
C MET A 30 -1.08 -2.67 0.90
N GLN A 31 -0.63 -3.58 0.03
CA GLN A 31 -0.91 -5.00 0.18
C GLN A 31 -0.36 -5.56 1.51
N ALA A 32 0.87 -5.21 1.85
CA ALA A 32 1.50 -5.64 3.10
C ALA A 32 0.76 -5.12 4.34
N LEU A 33 0.34 -3.86 4.33
CA LEU A 33 -0.41 -3.23 5.41
C LEU A 33 -1.81 -3.85 5.56
N SER A 34 -2.44 -4.21 4.45
CA SER A 34 -3.71 -4.94 4.47
C SER A 34 -3.59 -6.32 5.13
N ALA A 35 -2.49 -7.02 4.89
CA ALA A 35 -2.20 -8.26 5.60
C ALA A 35 -2.02 -8.03 7.12
N GLN A 36 -1.48 -6.88 7.53
CA GLN A 36 -1.40 -6.52 8.95
C GLN A 36 -2.78 -6.19 9.52
N VAL A 37 -3.65 -5.54 8.78
CA VAL A 37 -5.05 -5.33 9.21
C VAL A 37 -5.73 -6.68 9.48
N ILE A 38 -5.63 -7.64 8.56
CA ILE A 38 -6.22 -8.97 8.75
C ILE A 38 -5.72 -9.64 10.04
N ARG A 39 -4.41 -9.51 10.33
CA ARG A 39 -3.79 -10.12 11.52
C ARG A 39 -4.13 -9.41 12.82
N HIS A 40 -4.23 -8.08 12.78
CA HIS A 40 -4.26 -7.23 13.98
C HIS A 40 -5.60 -6.53 14.23
N ARG A 41 -6.61 -6.74 13.38
CA ARG A 41 -7.89 -6.04 13.48
C ARG A 41 -8.53 -6.08 14.87
N ARG A 42 -8.40 -7.21 15.58
CA ARG A 42 -8.98 -7.36 16.93
C ARG A 42 -8.40 -6.39 17.96
N ILE A 43 -7.14 -6.00 17.77
CA ILE A 43 -6.44 -5.09 18.69
C ILE A 43 -6.40 -3.64 18.16
N MET A 44 -6.91 -3.37 16.98
CA MET A 44 -7.01 -2.02 16.42
C MET A 44 -8.22 -1.29 17.00
N SER A 45 -8.04 -0.02 17.37
CA SER A 45 -9.17 0.87 17.67
C SER A 45 -9.88 1.30 16.37
N ASP A 46 -11.08 1.84 16.50
CA ASP A 46 -11.84 2.35 15.36
C ASP A 46 -11.21 3.61 14.73
N ARG A 47 -10.24 4.22 15.43
CA ARG A 47 -9.45 5.39 14.98
C ARG A 47 -7.99 5.05 14.69
N CYS A 48 -7.69 3.78 14.48
CA CYS A 48 -6.31 3.32 14.33
C CYS A 48 -5.61 4.00 13.15
N VAL A 49 -4.40 4.48 13.42
CA VAL A 49 -3.49 5.09 12.43
C VAL A 49 -2.27 4.19 12.27
N PHE A 50 -1.85 3.98 11.04
CA PHE A 50 -0.58 3.31 10.76
C PHE A 50 0.51 4.35 10.50
N ILE A 51 1.68 4.16 11.14
CA ILE A 51 2.90 4.92 10.84
C ILE A 51 3.94 3.93 10.32
N VAL A 52 4.37 4.14 9.08
CA VAL A 52 5.20 3.20 8.34
C VAL A 52 6.52 3.86 7.96
N SER A 53 7.63 3.33 8.45
CA SER A 53 8.96 3.73 8.00
C SER A 53 9.27 3.07 6.67
N SER A 54 9.47 3.88 5.62
CA SER A 54 9.85 3.41 4.29
C SER A 54 10.53 4.51 3.50
N ILE A 55 11.55 4.16 2.71
CA ILE A 55 12.18 5.09 1.76
C ILE A 55 11.27 5.46 0.59
N CYS A 56 10.23 4.70 0.32
CA CYS A 56 9.22 4.91 -0.74
C CYS A 56 9.74 5.77 -1.90
N ASP A 57 10.65 5.21 -2.70
CA ASP A 57 11.35 5.91 -3.79
C ASP A 57 10.68 5.75 -5.16
N GLY A 58 9.49 5.14 -5.17
CA GLY A 58 8.74 4.94 -6.40
C GLY A 58 9.32 3.87 -7.32
N TYR A 59 10.08 2.93 -6.77
CA TYR A 59 10.65 1.86 -7.58
C TYR A 59 9.57 0.92 -8.14
N PHE A 60 9.62 0.68 -9.43
CA PHE A 60 8.83 -0.32 -10.13
C PHE A 60 9.77 -1.31 -10.81
N HIS A 61 9.60 -2.59 -10.54
CA HIS A 61 10.39 -3.66 -11.15
C HIS A 61 9.79 -4.06 -12.50
N ASP A 62 10.11 -3.31 -13.56
CA ASP A 62 9.47 -3.40 -14.88
C ASP A 62 9.63 -4.76 -15.57
N GLU A 63 10.69 -5.53 -15.24
CA GLU A 63 10.87 -6.87 -15.80
C GLU A 63 9.84 -7.87 -15.25
N ARG A 64 9.70 -7.91 -13.92
CA ARG A 64 8.80 -8.87 -13.26
C ARG A 64 7.36 -8.37 -13.17
N TRP A 65 7.17 -7.05 -13.16
CA TRP A 65 5.89 -6.39 -12.96
C TRP A 65 5.64 -5.32 -14.03
N PRO A 66 5.66 -5.66 -15.33
CA PRO A 66 5.63 -4.68 -16.41
C PRO A 66 4.34 -3.85 -16.47
N TYR A 67 3.30 -4.29 -15.79
CA TYR A 67 1.98 -3.66 -15.72
C TYR A 67 1.77 -2.77 -14.48
N LEU A 68 2.69 -2.76 -13.51
CA LEU A 68 2.46 -2.01 -12.26
C LEU A 68 2.41 -0.50 -12.46
N ARG A 69 3.16 0.03 -13.43
CA ARG A 69 3.09 1.47 -13.76
C ARG A 69 1.74 1.83 -14.33
N GLU A 70 1.21 1.04 -15.24
CA GLU A 70 -0.11 1.24 -15.82
C GLU A 70 -1.22 1.13 -14.75
N LEU A 71 -1.10 0.18 -13.82
CA LEU A 71 -1.99 0.09 -12.67
C LEU A 71 -1.89 1.31 -11.76
N TYR A 72 -0.67 1.76 -11.47
CA TYR A 72 -0.44 2.95 -10.68
C TYR A 72 -1.07 4.19 -11.34
N ASP A 73 -0.82 4.40 -12.64
CA ASP A 73 -1.36 5.54 -13.39
C ASP A 73 -2.89 5.53 -13.43
N LEU A 74 -3.47 4.35 -13.51
CA LEU A 74 -4.93 4.18 -13.55
C LEU A 74 -5.60 4.48 -12.20
N PHE A 75 -4.97 4.08 -11.10
CA PHE A 75 -5.58 4.13 -9.77
C PHE A 75 -4.93 5.12 -8.80
N GLN A 76 -3.97 5.94 -9.24
CA GLN A 76 -3.25 6.85 -8.34
C GLN A 76 -4.16 7.88 -7.63
N HIS A 77 -5.28 8.23 -8.20
CA HIS A 77 -6.21 9.23 -7.65
C HIS A 77 -7.51 8.64 -7.12
N ASP A 78 -7.79 7.40 -7.48
CA ASP A 78 -8.99 6.68 -7.07
C ASP A 78 -8.60 5.33 -6.53
N TYR A 79 -9.04 5.04 -5.31
CA TYR A 79 -8.87 3.70 -4.79
C TYR A 79 -9.70 2.73 -5.59
N MET A 80 -9.06 1.63 -5.93
CA MET A 80 -9.71 0.55 -6.61
C MET A 80 -10.90 0.03 -5.81
N ASN A 81 -12.10 0.27 -6.31
CA ASN A 81 -13.27 -0.42 -5.83
C ASN A 81 -13.24 -1.85 -6.35
N ILE A 82 -12.99 -2.81 -5.46
CA ILE A 82 -12.63 -4.20 -5.78
C ILE A 82 -13.58 -4.81 -6.83
N LEU A 83 -14.88 -4.73 -6.65
CA LEU A 83 -15.82 -5.42 -7.53
C LEU A 83 -16.06 -4.69 -8.86
N PRO A 84 -16.44 -3.41 -8.90
CA PRO A 84 -16.64 -2.69 -10.17
C PRO A 84 -15.38 -2.62 -11.03
N ASP A 85 -14.22 -2.39 -10.42
CA ASP A 85 -12.97 -2.22 -11.17
C ASP A 85 -12.40 -3.55 -11.65
N MET A 86 -12.55 -4.63 -10.90
CA MET A 86 -12.27 -5.97 -11.41
C MET A 86 -13.12 -6.32 -12.62
N ASN A 87 -14.40 -6.00 -12.61
CA ASN A 87 -15.27 -6.22 -13.75
C ASN A 87 -14.88 -5.36 -14.96
N ARG A 88 -14.42 -4.13 -14.71
CA ARG A 88 -14.08 -3.18 -15.77
C ARG A 88 -12.70 -3.42 -16.39
N TYR A 89 -11.71 -3.74 -15.59
CA TYR A 89 -10.31 -3.75 -16.01
C TYR A 89 -9.63 -5.13 -15.93
N GLY A 90 -10.21 -6.06 -15.17
CA GLY A 90 -9.58 -7.36 -14.92
C GLY A 90 -9.27 -8.14 -16.19
N GLU A 91 -10.21 -8.19 -17.13
CA GLU A 91 -10.00 -8.87 -18.40
C GLU A 91 -8.93 -8.19 -19.26
N TYR A 92 -8.92 -6.86 -19.31
CA TYR A 92 -7.90 -6.10 -20.04
C TYR A 92 -6.49 -6.46 -19.57
N PHE A 93 -6.23 -6.42 -18.26
CA PHE A 93 -4.91 -6.77 -17.73
C PHE A 93 -4.59 -8.26 -17.88
N ALA A 94 -5.58 -9.14 -17.75
CA ALA A 94 -5.39 -10.58 -17.85
C ALA A 94 -5.16 -11.08 -19.28
N THR A 95 -5.60 -10.33 -20.29
CA THR A 95 -5.56 -10.74 -21.71
C THR A 95 -4.62 -9.89 -22.57
N LYS A 96 -4.05 -8.82 -22.06
CA LYS A 96 -3.12 -7.96 -22.81
C LYS A 96 -1.92 -8.77 -23.30
N GLU A 97 -1.80 -8.94 -24.62
CA GLU A 97 -0.83 -9.85 -25.25
C GLU A 97 0.61 -9.62 -24.78
N GLU A 98 1.04 -8.37 -24.66
CA GLU A 98 2.38 -8.03 -24.20
C GLU A 98 2.67 -8.62 -22.82
N TYR A 99 1.72 -8.49 -21.87
CA TYR A 99 1.88 -8.98 -20.50
C TYR A 99 1.85 -10.50 -20.44
N ILE A 100 0.97 -11.14 -21.22
CA ILE A 100 0.90 -12.59 -21.32
C ILE A 100 2.16 -13.18 -21.91
N ARG A 101 2.74 -12.55 -22.94
CA ARG A 101 4.02 -13.00 -23.50
C ARG A 101 5.16 -12.88 -22.51
N LYS A 102 5.25 -11.78 -21.77
CA LYS A 102 6.26 -11.61 -20.71
C LYS A 102 6.09 -12.63 -19.58
N TYR A 103 4.87 -12.96 -19.21
CA TYR A 103 4.57 -14.01 -18.23
C TYR A 103 4.96 -15.40 -18.74
N ARG A 104 4.61 -15.75 -19.97
CA ARG A 104 4.84 -17.10 -20.49
C ARG A 104 6.27 -17.38 -20.92
N PHE A 105 6.97 -16.38 -21.43
CA PHE A 105 8.25 -16.56 -22.11
C PHE A 105 9.41 -15.75 -21.51
N ALA A 106 9.15 -14.98 -20.45
CA ALA A 106 10.16 -14.25 -19.69
C ALA A 106 9.93 -14.47 -18.18
N ASN A 107 10.38 -13.55 -17.34
CA ASN A 107 10.34 -13.71 -15.88
C ASN A 107 9.23 -12.91 -15.19
N ALA A 108 8.25 -12.39 -15.95
CA ALA A 108 7.19 -11.59 -15.37
C ALA A 108 6.16 -12.46 -14.61
N PHE A 109 5.61 -11.89 -13.55
CA PHE A 109 4.42 -12.46 -12.92
C PHE A 109 3.19 -12.29 -13.80
N HIS A 110 2.16 -13.08 -13.58
CA HIS A 110 0.90 -12.95 -14.32
C HIS A 110 0.27 -11.56 -14.09
N PRO A 111 -0.22 -10.87 -15.12
CA PRO A 111 -0.75 -9.50 -14.98
C PRO A 111 -1.89 -9.37 -13.99
N PHE A 112 -2.74 -10.37 -13.86
CA PHE A 112 -3.81 -10.39 -12.86
C PHE A 112 -3.29 -10.33 -11.41
N HIS A 113 -2.06 -10.76 -11.15
CA HIS A 113 -1.48 -10.69 -9.81
C HIS A 113 -1.26 -9.22 -9.37
N GLY A 114 -0.76 -8.36 -10.25
CA GLY A 114 -0.63 -6.93 -9.93
C GLY A 114 -1.97 -6.27 -9.64
N PHE A 115 -2.97 -6.64 -10.41
CA PHE A 115 -4.34 -6.19 -10.21
C PHE A 115 -4.90 -6.64 -8.85
N SER A 116 -4.70 -7.89 -8.48
CA SER A 116 -5.13 -8.41 -7.17
C SER A 116 -4.39 -7.76 -6.00
N MET A 117 -3.11 -7.40 -6.15
CA MET A 117 -2.38 -6.65 -5.12
C MET A 117 -2.98 -5.27 -4.87
N MET A 118 -3.34 -4.58 -5.95
CA MET A 118 -4.01 -3.29 -5.86
C MET A 118 -5.35 -3.41 -5.12
N SER A 119 -6.16 -4.41 -5.48
CA SER A 119 -7.43 -4.72 -4.80
C SER A 119 -7.24 -5.02 -3.32
N CYS A 120 -6.25 -5.84 -2.98
CA CYS A 120 -5.98 -6.18 -1.58
C CYS A 120 -5.56 -4.97 -0.76
N GLY A 121 -4.90 -3.98 -1.37
CA GLY A 121 -4.46 -2.76 -0.72
C GLY A 121 -5.58 -1.93 -0.08
N HIS A 122 -6.78 -2.04 -0.62
CA HIS A 122 -7.97 -1.33 -0.14
C HIS A 122 -8.31 -1.60 1.35
N LEU A 123 -8.09 -2.82 1.84
CA LEU A 123 -8.37 -3.15 3.24
C LEU A 123 -7.59 -2.31 4.25
N ALA A 124 -6.36 -1.92 3.93
CA ALA A 124 -5.57 -1.09 4.85
C ALA A 124 -6.20 0.30 4.99
N GLU A 125 -6.68 0.85 3.90
CA GLU A 125 -7.35 2.15 3.91
C GLU A 125 -8.71 2.11 4.60
N GLU A 126 -9.53 1.12 4.27
CA GLU A 126 -10.87 0.96 4.84
C GLU A 126 -10.86 0.84 6.36
N HIS A 127 -9.82 0.25 6.92
CA HIS A 127 -9.73 -0.08 8.34
C HIS A 127 -8.76 0.79 9.15
N THR A 128 -8.23 1.85 8.55
CA THR A 128 -7.40 2.83 9.25
C THR A 128 -7.94 4.25 9.02
N SER A 129 -7.77 5.12 10.02
CA SER A 129 -8.11 6.54 9.86
C SER A 129 -7.09 7.29 9.00
N ALA A 130 -5.86 6.82 8.97
CA ALA A 130 -4.79 7.32 8.12
C ALA A 130 -3.60 6.33 8.09
N ILE A 131 -2.83 6.40 7.01
CA ILE A 131 -1.55 5.72 6.86
C ILE A 131 -0.49 6.79 6.55
N TYR A 132 0.52 6.90 7.42
CA TYR A 132 1.66 7.79 7.25
C TYR A 132 2.88 7.02 6.79
N ILE A 133 3.49 7.46 5.70
CA ILE A 133 4.82 7.01 5.28
C ILE A 133 5.85 8.03 5.79
N VAL A 134 6.82 7.54 6.56
CA VAL A 134 7.88 8.33 7.14
C VAL A 134 9.19 8.05 6.42
N GLY A 135 9.88 9.10 6.01
CA GLY A 135 11.17 9.02 5.33
C GLY A 135 11.08 8.72 3.82
N ALA A 136 9.91 8.94 3.20
CA ALA A 136 9.76 8.76 1.75
C ALA A 136 10.70 9.69 0.98
N ARG A 137 11.47 9.13 0.04
CA ARG A 137 12.32 9.89 -0.90
C ARG A 137 11.50 10.57 -1.99
N GLU A 138 10.46 9.87 -2.47
CA GLU A 138 9.52 10.36 -3.47
C GLU A 138 8.11 10.46 -2.86
N PRO A 139 7.87 11.45 -1.96
CA PRO A 139 6.61 11.52 -1.23
C PRO A 139 5.37 11.72 -2.11
N GLY A 140 5.55 12.24 -3.33
CA GLY A 140 4.47 12.37 -4.31
C GLY A 140 3.86 11.04 -4.72
N ILE A 141 4.70 10.02 -4.89
CA ILE A 141 4.29 8.65 -5.25
C ILE A 141 3.37 8.03 -4.17
N ALA A 142 3.72 8.21 -2.91
CA ALA A 142 2.87 7.75 -1.81
C ALA A 142 1.57 8.55 -1.70
N ARG A 143 1.66 9.89 -1.83
CA ARG A 143 0.50 10.77 -1.70
C ARG A 143 -0.53 10.61 -2.81
N SER A 144 -0.10 10.29 -4.02
CA SER A 144 -1.01 10.06 -5.14
C SER A 144 -1.85 8.78 -4.95
N MET A 145 -1.44 7.90 -4.05
CA MET A 145 -2.22 6.73 -3.62
C MET A 145 -2.96 6.95 -2.27
N GLY A 146 -3.22 8.19 -1.89
CA GLY A 146 -3.98 8.51 -0.67
C GLY A 146 -3.18 8.44 0.63
N LEU A 147 -1.91 8.00 0.60
CA LEU A 147 -1.06 7.92 1.78
C LEU A 147 -0.60 9.31 2.22
N LYS A 148 -0.41 9.50 3.51
CA LYS A 148 0.17 10.72 4.06
C LYS A 148 1.68 10.55 4.20
N THR A 149 2.43 11.64 4.10
CA THR A 149 3.89 11.59 4.24
C THR A 149 4.37 12.60 5.26
N ARG A 150 5.39 12.25 6.04
CA ARG A 150 6.13 13.13 6.92
C ARG A 150 7.61 12.78 6.85
N ALA A 151 8.47 13.76 7.16
CA ALA A 151 9.91 13.53 7.12
C ALA A 151 10.35 12.63 8.28
N THR A 152 9.79 12.84 9.47
CA THR A 152 10.16 12.12 10.69
C THR A 152 8.97 11.40 11.33
N PHE A 153 9.30 10.47 12.22
CA PHE A 153 8.30 9.76 13.02
C PHE A 153 7.57 10.71 13.95
N GLU A 154 8.29 11.64 14.57
CA GLU A 154 7.75 12.61 15.51
C GLU A 154 6.71 13.52 14.85
N GLU A 155 6.98 13.97 13.62
CA GLU A 155 6.01 14.74 12.83
C GLU A 155 4.75 13.93 12.51
N ALA A 156 4.92 12.66 12.12
CA ALA A 156 3.79 11.79 11.82
C ALA A 156 2.96 11.51 13.08
N LEU A 157 3.62 11.24 14.19
CA LEU A 157 2.99 11.01 15.48
C LEU A 157 2.20 12.25 15.94
N ALA A 158 2.82 13.42 15.92
CA ALA A 158 2.16 14.67 16.32
C ALA A 158 0.93 14.97 15.44
N ASP A 159 1.03 14.73 14.14
CA ASP A 159 -0.08 14.93 13.20
C ASP A 159 -1.20 13.90 13.42
N ALA A 160 -0.87 12.64 13.68
CA ALA A 160 -1.81 11.59 14.01
C ALA A 160 -2.56 11.88 15.32
N MET A 161 -1.85 12.28 16.37
CA MET A 161 -2.43 12.67 17.65
C MET A 161 -3.39 13.85 17.50
N ARG A 162 -2.98 14.87 16.79
CA ARG A 162 -3.78 16.08 16.58
C ARG A 162 -5.08 15.81 15.79
N LYS A 163 -5.01 14.94 14.77
CA LYS A 163 -6.12 14.78 13.80
C LYS A 163 -7.03 13.59 14.09
N TYR A 164 -6.50 12.52 14.71
CA TYR A 164 -7.22 11.25 14.78
C TYR A 164 -7.35 10.67 16.19
N THR A 165 -6.23 10.53 16.90
CA THR A 165 -6.20 9.68 18.10
C THR A 165 -6.32 10.44 19.42
N GLY A 166 -6.05 11.78 19.41
CA GLY A 166 -5.97 12.58 20.63
C GLY A 166 -4.61 12.51 21.33
N PRO A 167 -4.47 13.17 22.49
CA PRO A 167 -3.15 13.44 23.11
C PRO A 167 -2.50 12.23 23.79
N ASN A 168 -3.22 11.17 24.07
CA ASN A 168 -2.73 9.99 24.81
C ASN A 168 -3.09 8.69 24.05
N PRO A 169 -2.53 8.45 22.86
CA PRO A 169 -2.81 7.24 22.11
C PRO A 169 -2.16 6.01 22.74
N ASN A 170 -2.78 4.87 22.62
CA ASN A 170 -2.11 3.59 22.80
C ASN A 170 -1.29 3.27 21.54
N ILE A 171 0.02 3.06 21.69
CA ILE A 171 0.95 2.71 20.62
C ILE A 171 1.50 1.31 20.83
#